data_d8bf039b77cd0e2d845e201980ac7d93
#
_entry.id   d8bf039b77cd0e2d845e201980ac7d93
#
_cell.length_a   1.000
_cell.length_b   1.000
_cell.length_c   1.000
_cell.angle_alpha   90.00
_cell.angle_beta   90.00
_cell.angle_gamma   90.00
#
_symmetry.space_group_name_H-M   'P 1'
#
loop_
_entity.id
_entity.type
_entity.pdbx_description
1 polymer ?
#
loop_
_entity_poly.entity_id
_entity_poly.type
_entity_poly.pdbx_seq_one_letter_code
_entity_poly.pdbx_strand_id
1 'polypeptide(L)'
;MKLIVFKVKKTERKEEVILENLIGYRQRTRGFMMDSLPLAGGFETNPELREKVDDQGHLRPFRGDTVVFQADDILKRRAEDLQKILYENCGDMLAEPLKPDNFHMTLHDLSSNGTGDAFEQKMEQNRQEAAKILNLVRMESSESIHVNTVGVFNMVSTSVVLGLEPADESACTRLMELYERLQMVVPLNYPLTLHITLGYYRPGCYTSEQRQRLGGTFVRLNREMGQKFCLREKNLRYERFEDMNHYISL
;
A
#
# COMPACT_ATOMS: atom_id res chain seq x y z
N MET A 1 17.85 -16.97 -62.46
CA MET A 1 18.43 -17.09 -61.13
C MET A 1 17.49 -16.38 -60.15
N LYS A 2 16.63 -17.16 -59.48
CA LYS A 2 15.62 -16.61 -58.54
C LYS A 2 16.25 -16.50 -57.15
N LEU A 3 16.28 -15.28 -56.60
CA LEU A 3 16.76 -15.00 -55.27
C LEU A 3 15.67 -15.46 -54.27
N ILE A 4 16.01 -16.43 -53.43
CA ILE A 4 15.15 -16.92 -52.34
C ILE A 4 15.50 -16.04 -51.13
N VAL A 5 14.56 -15.14 -50.73
CA VAL A 5 14.66 -14.34 -49.53
C VAL A 5 14.14 -15.14 -48.36
N PHE A 6 15.03 -15.57 -47.45
CA PHE A 6 14.64 -16.18 -46.18
C PHE A 6 14.16 -15.09 -45.21
N LYS A 7 12.87 -15.10 -44.92
CA LYS A 7 12.30 -14.33 -43.81
C LYS A 7 12.76 -15.00 -42.48
N VAL A 8 13.72 -14.41 -41.80
CA VAL A 8 14.06 -14.79 -40.42
C VAL A 8 12.90 -14.35 -39.53
N LYS A 9 12.19 -15.30 -38.96
CA LYS A 9 11.23 -15.04 -37.87
C LYS A 9 12.02 -14.54 -36.66
N LYS A 10 11.78 -13.28 -36.29
CA LYS A 10 12.26 -12.71 -35.04
C LYS A 10 11.55 -13.45 -33.91
N THR A 11 12.25 -14.34 -33.23
CA THR A 11 11.80 -14.97 -31.99
C THR A 11 11.78 -13.89 -30.93
N GLU A 12 10.62 -13.43 -30.52
CA GLU A 12 10.46 -12.59 -29.34
C GLU A 12 10.93 -13.44 -28.14
N ARG A 13 12.10 -13.10 -27.63
CA ARG A 13 12.50 -13.57 -26.29
C ARG A 13 11.51 -12.90 -25.33
N LYS A 14 10.68 -13.67 -24.68
CA LYS A 14 9.99 -13.22 -23.46
C LYS A 14 11.10 -12.88 -22.47
N GLU A 15 11.27 -11.63 -22.15
CA GLU A 15 12.11 -11.24 -21.03
C GLU A 15 11.46 -11.90 -19.79
N GLU A 16 12.22 -12.74 -19.11
CA GLU A 16 11.82 -13.39 -17.88
C GLU A 16 11.75 -12.31 -16.80
N VAL A 17 10.55 -11.98 -16.34
CA VAL A 17 10.37 -10.97 -15.27
C VAL A 17 10.96 -11.58 -13.99
N ILE A 18 12.04 -11.01 -13.51
CA ILE A 18 12.66 -11.43 -12.24
C ILE A 18 11.86 -10.79 -11.11
N LEU A 19 11.07 -11.59 -10.42
CA LEU A 19 10.29 -11.16 -9.25
C LEU A 19 11.22 -10.87 -8.06
N GLU A 20 10.88 -9.87 -7.24
CA GLU A 20 11.56 -9.60 -5.98
C GLU A 20 11.39 -10.80 -5.04
N ASN A 21 12.50 -11.33 -4.50
CA ASN A 21 12.46 -12.42 -3.52
C ASN A 21 12.27 -11.90 -2.08
N LEU A 22 12.01 -12.82 -1.14
CA LEU A 22 11.74 -12.48 0.27
C LEU A 22 12.89 -11.71 0.93
N ILE A 23 14.14 -12.03 0.60
CA ILE A 23 15.30 -11.34 1.17
C ILE A 23 15.33 -9.87 0.70
N GLY A 24 15.13 -9.63 -0.59
CA GLY A 24 15.05 -8.28 -1.16
C GLY A 24 13.91 -7.48 -0.57
N TYR A 25 12.70 -8.07 -0.51
CA TYR A 25 11.53 -7.46 0.10
C TYR A 25 11.80 -7.01 1.55
N ARG A 26 12.34 -7.92 2.38
CA ARG A 26 12.65 -7.65 3.79
C ARG A 26 13.71 -6.57 3.96
N GLN A 27 14.78 -6.61 3.17
CA GLN A 27 15.83 -5.59 3.22
C GLN A 27 15.27 -4.21 2.92
N ARG A 28 14.46 -4.08 1.87
CA ARG A 28 13.83 -2.83 1.47
C ARG A 28 12.84 -2.30 2.52
N THR A 29 11.94 -3.16 3.01
CA THR A 29 10.94 -2.77 4.02
C THR A 29 11.61 -2.37 5.34
N ARG A 30 12.64 -3.09 5.78
CA ARG A 30 13.41 -2.73 6.99
C ARG A 30 14.18 -1.44 6.82
N GLY A 31 14.70 -1.15 5.62
CA GLY A 31 15.29 0.14 5.28
C GLY A 31 14.29 1.28 5.51
N PHE A 32 13.08 1.16 5.02
CA PHE A 32 12.01 2.14 5.29
C PHE A 32 11.77 2.37 6.78
N MET A 33 11.75 1.32 7.59
CA MET A 33 11.52 1.43 9.03
C MET A 33 12.68 2.11 9.76
N MET A 34 13.92 1.77 9.42
CA MET A 34 15.12 2.29 10.10
C MET A 34 15.31 3.79 9.82
N ASP A 35 15.06 4.21 8.58
CA ASP A 35 15.27 5.58 8.12
C ASP A 35 13.96 6.40 8.14
N SER A 36 12.93 5.89 8.81
CA SER A 36 11.60 6.49 8.73
C SER A 36 11.50 7.87 9.38
N LEU A 37 12.31 8.17 10.39
CA LEU A 37 12.39 9.49 11.03
C LEU A 37 13.83 9.97 11.07
N PRO A 38 14.11 11.28 10.92
CA PRO A 38 15.45 11.83 11.08
C PRO A 38 16.02 11.50 12.45
N LEU A 39 17.34 11.25 12.53
CA LEU A 39 18.02 10.96 13.80
C LEU A 39 18.01 12.16 14.75
N ALA A 40 18.03 13.38 14.19
CA ALA A 40 18.04 14.64 14.96
C ALA A 40 17.20 15.71 14.24
N GLY A 41 16.83 16.75 14.96
CA GLY A 41 16.00 17.83 14.44
C GLY A 41 14.51 17.47 14.36
N GLY A 42 13.77 18.31 13.69
CA GLY A 42 12.38 18.07 13.30
C GLY A 42 12.29 17.43 11.91
N PHE A 43 11.10 17.33 11.37
CA PHE A 43 10.87 16.90 9.98
C PHE A 43 9.70 17.67 9.36
N GLU A 44 9.66 17.70 8.05
CA GLU A 44 8.57 18.28 7.27
C GLU A 44 7.78 17.16 6.57
N THR A 45 6.47 17.33 6.47
CA THR A 45 5.62 16.41 5.72
C THR A 45 5.86 16.56 4.23
N ASN A 46 5.65 15.46 3.49
CA ASN A 46 5.70 15.48 2.03
C ASN A 46 4.67 16.51 1.49
N PRO A 47 5.04 17.42 0.60
CA PRO A 47 4.12 18.40 0.00
C PRO A 47 2.88 17.78 -0.66
N GLU A 48 2.99 16.60 -1.26
CA GLU A 48 1.87 15.87 -1.89
C GLU A 48 0.78 15.47 -0.90
N LEU A 49 1.10 15.44 0.41
CA LEU A 49 0.09 15.18 1.45
C LEU A 49 -1.07 16.18 1.41
N ARG A 50 -0.82 17.43 0.98
CA ARG A 50 -1.86 18.46 0.84
C ARG A 50 -2.94 18.13 -0.18
N GLU A 51 -2.72 17.17 -1.04
CA GLU A 51 -3.77 16.65 -1.91
C GLU A 51 -4.82 15.84 -1.14
N LYS A 52 -4.42 15.19 -0.04
CA LYS A 52 -5.27 14.30 0.78
C LYS A 52 -5.76 14.94 2.07
N VAL A 53 -5.02 15.89 2.62
CA VAL A 53 -5.26 16.49 3.93
C VAL A 53 -5.07 18.00 3.85
N ASP A 54 -5.98 18.78 4.43
CA ASP A 54 -5.84 20.23 4.54
C ASP A 54 -4.93 20.62 5.74
N ASP A 55 -4.61 21.92 5.86
CA ASP A 55 -3.75 22.42 6.94
C ASP A 55 -4.41 22.33 8.34
N GLN A 56 -5.72 22.09 8.42
CA GLN A 56 -6.47 21.86 9.64
C GLN A 56 -6.51 20.38 10.04
N GLY A 57 -6.10 19.49 9.14
CA GLY A 57 -6.10 18.05 9.35
C GLY A 57 -7.39 17.34 8.91
N HIS A 58 -8.24 17.98 8.12
CA HIS A 58 -9.41 17.33 7.54
C HIS A 58 -9.02 16.61 6.23
N LEU A 59 -9.64 15.48 5.98
CA LEU A 59 -9.48 14.78 4.71
C LEU A 59 -10.12 15.57 3.58
N ARG A 60 -9.42 15.62 2.44
CA ARG A 60 -9.88 16.31 1.24
C ARG A 60 -10.44 15.31 0.23
N PRO A 61 -11.32 15.76 -0.68
CA PRO A 61 -11.65 14.96 -1.85
C PRO A 61 -10.38 14.55 -2.59
N PHE A 62 -10.19 13.24 -2.70
CA PHE A 62 -9.04 12.62 -3.38
C PHE A 62 -9.53 11.33 -4.02
N ARG A 63 -10.00 11.45 -5.26
CA ARG A 63 -10.66 10.36 -5.98
C ARG A 63 -9.68 9.45 -6.67
N GLY A 64 -10.01 8.18 -6.74
CA GLY A 64 -9.22 7.20 -7.46
C GLY A 64 -9.75 5.78 -7.36
N ASP A 65 -8.92 4.85 -7.79
CA ASP A 65 -9.19 3.42 -7.76
C ASP A 65 -7.92 2.61 -7.44
N THR A 66 -8.13 1.45 -6.85
CA THR A 66 -7.06 0.59 -6.34
C THR A 66 -7.52 -0.86 -6.25
N VAL A 67 -6.57 -1.79 -6.16
CA VAL A 67 -6.84 -3.18 -5.80
C VAL A 67 -6.25 -3.46 -4.42
N VAL A 68 -7.08 -3.93 -3.51
CA VAL A 68 -6.71 -4.12 -2.10
C VAL A 68 -7.03 -5.52 -1.59
N PHE A 69 -6.27 -5.97 -0.59
CA PHE A 69 -6.69 -7.01 0.33
C PHE A 69 -7.51 -6.38 1.46
N GLN A 70 -8.74 -6.81 1.62
CA GLN A 70 -9.50 -6.47 2.82
C GLN A 70 -8.88 -7.15 4.03
N ALA A 71 -8.60 -6.37 5.08
CA ALA A 71 -8.15 -6.90 6.35
C ALA A 71 -9.28 -7.73 7.00
N ASP A 72 -8.93 -8.86 7.60
CA ASP A 72 -9.87 -9.60 8.43
C ASP A 72 -10.11 -8.89 9.78
N ASP A 73 -11.11 -9.34 10.53
CA ASP A 73 -11.51 -8.71 11.79
C ASP A 73 -10.39 -8.72 12.85
N ILE A 74 -9.48 -9.69 12.80
CA ILE A 74 -8.36 -9.79 13.76
C ILE A 74 -7.33 -8.71 13.43
N LEU A 75 -6.96 -8.59 12.15
CA LEU A 75 -6.01 -7.59 11.70
C LEU A 75 -6.58 -6.17 11.81
N LYS A 76 -7.89 -5.98 11.53
CA LYS A 76 -8.59 -4.69 11.73
C LYS A 76 -8.54 -4.26 13.19
N ARG A 77 -8.90 -5.13 14.13
CA ARG A 77 -8.81 -4.83 15.57
C ARG A 77 -7.38 -4.48 16.00
N ARG A 78 -6.40 -5.23 15.51
CA ARG A 78 -4.99 -4.91 15.80
C ARG A 78 -4.60 -3.53 15.29
N ALA A 79 -4.96 -3.18 14.07
CA ALA A 79 -4.69 -1.86 13.50
C ALA A 79 -5.41 -0.74 14.28
N GLU A 80 -6.66 -0.97 14.70
CA GLU A 80 -7.45 -0.05 15.51
C GLU A 80 -6.79 0.20 16.88
N ASP A 81 -6.33 -0.83 17.58
CA ASP A 81 -5.63 -0.71 18.86
C ASP A 81 -4.34 0.12 18.70
N LEU A 82 -3.58 -0.12 17.62
CA LEU A 82 -2.37 0.65 17.32
C LEU A 82 -2.70 2.11 16.97
N GLN A 83 -3.75 2.33 16.17
CA GLN A 83 -4.23 3.67 15.83
C GLN A 83 -4.63 4.44 17.08
N LYS A 84 -5.40 3.83 17.99
CA LYS A 84 -5.83 4.46 19.24
C LYS A 84 -4.64 4.96 20.05
N ILE A 85 -3.64 4.10 20.28
CA ILE A 85 -2.42 4.47 21.01
C ILE A 85 -1.66 5.59 20.29
N LEU A 86 -1.59 5.52 18.96
CA LEU A 86 -0.94 6.54 18.14
C LEU A 86 -1.62 7.91 18.32
N TYR A 87 -2.95 7.98 18.25
CA TYR A 87 -3.71 9.22 18.39
C TYR A 87 -3.71 9.76 19.81
N GLU A 88 -3.73 8.90 20.83
CA GLU A 88 -3.60 9.30 22.23
C GLU A 88 -2.27 10.02 22.50
N ASN A 89 -1.19 9.64 21.81
CA ASN A 89 0.14 10.19 22.05
C ASN A 89 0.55 11.29 21.05
N CYS A 90 0.04 11.25 19.83
CA CYS A 90 0.50 12.10 18.72
C CYS A 90 -0.64 12.72 17.91
N GLY A 91 -1.88 12.72 18.41
CA GLY A 91 -3.07 13.19 17.67
C GLY A 91 -2.97 14.65 17.20
N ASP A 92 -2.22 15.51 17.90
CA ASP A 92 -1.95 16.88 17.47
C ASP A 92 -1.11 16.98 16.19
N MET A 93 -0.41 15.90 15.81
CA MET A 93 0.40 15.77 14.60
C MET A 93 -0.37 15.10 13.46
N LEU A 94 -1.55 14.56 13.71
CA LEU A 94 -2.27 13.73 12.76
C LEU A 94 -3.52 14.44 12.25
N ALA A 95 -3.94 14.05 11.07
CA ALA A 95 -5.23 14.38 10.50
C ALA A 95 -6.37 13.66 11.26
N GLU A 96 -7.59 13.93 10.91
CA GLU A 96 -8.73 13.17 11.44
C GLU A 96 -8.54 11.66 11.25
N PRO A 97 -8.97 10.83 12.23
CA PRO A 97 -8.68 9.40 12.18
C PRO A 97 -9.38 8.70 11.02
N LEU A 98 -8.67 7.74 10.44
CA LEU A 98 -9.24 6.82 9.46
C LEU A 98 -10.21 5.86 10.15
N LYS A 99 -11.32 5.56 9.47
CA LYS A 99 -12.33 4.62 9.96
C LYS A 99 -11.77 3.19 9.94
N PRO A 100 -11.87 2.41 11.03
CA PRO A 100 -11.35 1.04 11.07
C PRO A 100 -11.95 0.11 9.99
N ASP A 101 -13.20 0.35 9.57
CA ASP A 101 -13.85 -0.42 8.50
C ASP A 101 -13.10 -0.31 7.16
N ASN A 102 -12.39 0.79 6.95
CA ASN A 102 -11.60 1.04 5.75
C ASN A 102 -10.16 0.52 5.83
N PHE A 103 -9.75 -0.14 6.91
CA PHE A 103 -8.41 -0.71 6.99
C PHE A 103 -8.24 -1.83 5.99
N HIS A 104 -7.32 -1.62 5.07
CA HIS A 104 -6.96 -2.53 3.98
C HIS A 104 -5.47 -2.48 3.71
N MET A 105 -4.99 -3.41 2.92
CA MET A 105 -3.64 -3.40 2.37
C MET A 105 -3.73 -3.21 0.86
N THR A 106 -3.18 -2.12 0.36
CA THR A 106 -3.10 -1.90 -1.08
C THR A 106 -2.15 -2.92 -1.71
N LEU A 107 -2.68 -3.69 -2.65
CA LEU A 107 -1.88 -4.55 -3.51
C LEU A 107 -1.35 -3.74 -4.70
N HIS A 108 -2.19 -2.88 -5.29
CA HIS A 108 -1.80 -2.10 -6.46
C HIS A 108 -2.66 -0.84 -6.61
N ASP A 109 -2.01 0.31 -6.69
CA ASP A 109 -2.68 1.55 -7.07
C ASP A 109 -2.96 1.57 -8.57
N LEU A 110 -4.09 2.17 -8.97
CA LEU A 110 -4.47 2.26 -10.39
C LEU A 110 -4.51 3.71 -10.86
N SER A 111 -5.40 4.53 -10.28
CA SER A 111 -5.45 5.97 -10.58
C SER A 111 -5.77 6.78 -9.33
N SER A 112 -5.31 8.02 -9.29
CA SER A 112 -5.60 8.92 -8.19
C SER A 112 -5.61 10.38 -8.64
N ASN A 113 -6.29 11.21 -7.85
CA ASN A 113 -6.33 12.66 -7.92
C ASN A 113 -6.80 13.22 -9.29
N GLY A 114 -7.74 12.54 -9.92
CA GLY A 114 -8.30 12.98 -11.21
C GLY A 114 -9.74 13.44 -11.10
N THR A 115 -10.18 14.20 -12.11
CA THR A 115 -11.55 14.71 -12.21
C THR A 115 -12.04 14.67 -13.66
N GLY A 116 -13.37 14.76 -13.83
CA GLY A 116 -14.02 14.85 -15.15
C GLY A 116 -14.17 13.50 -15.87
N ASP A 117 -14.85 13.56 -17.02
CA ASP A 117 -15.29 12.36 -17.75
C ASP A 117 -14.13 11.45 -18.21
N ALA A 118 -13.01 12.02 -18.58
CA ALA A 118 -11.84 11.25 -19.01
C ALA A 118 -11.26 10.42 -17.85
N PHE A 119 -11.30 10.96 -16.63
CA PHE A 119 -10.85 10.24 -15.45
C PHE A 119 -11.83 9.12 -15.05
N GLU A 120 -13.14 9.38 -15.15
CA GLU A 120 -14.18 8.34 -14.94
C GLU A 120 -14.03 7.19 -15.95
N GLN A 121 -13.81 7.52 -17.23
CA GLN A 121 -13.58 6.51 -18.26
C GLN A 121 -12.33 5.67 -17.98
N LYS A 122 -11.25 6.32 -17.51
CA LYS A 122 -10.02 5.62 -17.11
C LYS A 122 -10.28 4.65 -15.94
N MET A 123 -10.96 5.10 -14.88
CA MET A 123 -11.31 4.23 -13.75
C MET A 123 -12.22 3.06 -14.18
N GLU A 124 -13.17 3.30 -15.10
CA GLU A 124 -14.01 2.22 -15.62
C GLU A 124 -13.22 1.20 -16.45
N GLN A 125 -12.26 1.67 -17.25
CA GLN A 125 -11.35 0.79 -17.98
C GLN A 125 -10.48 -0.03 -17.02
N ASN A 126 -9.88 0.61 -15.99
CA ASN A 126 -9.11 -0.07 -14.96
C ASN A 126 -9.96 -1.14 -14.26
N ARG A 127 -11.22 -0.82 -13.91
CA ARG A 127 -12.16 -1.75 -13.29
C ARG A 127 -12.36 -3.01 -14.14
N GLN A 128 -12.58 -2.83 -15.44
CA GLN A 128 -12.80 -3.94 -16.37
C GLN A 128 -11.56 -4.84 -16.49
N GLU A 129 -10.37 -4.24 -16.61
CA GLU A 129 -9.13 -5.01 -16.71
C GLU A 129 -8.75 -5.68 -15.38
N ALA A 130 -8.86 -4.96 -14.27
CA ALA A 130 -8.64 -5.54 -12.94
C ALA A 130 -9.62 -6.69 -12.64
N ALA A 131 -10.91 -6.54 -13.01
CA ALA A 131 -11.91 -7.61 -12.84
C ALA A 131 -11.55 -8.89 -13.58
N LYS A 132 -10.98 -8.81 -14.79
CA LYS A 132 -10.50 -9.99 -15.53
C LYS A 132 -9.40 -10.71 -14.74
N ILE A 133 -8.42 -9.97 -14.23
CA ILE A 133 -7.32 -10.51 -13.41
C ILE A 133 -7.85 -11.14 -12.12
N LEU A 134 -8.72 -10.43 -11.39
CA LEU A 134 -9.29 -10.91 -10.14
C LEU A 134 -10.15 -12.17 -10.34
N ASN A 135 -10.86 -12.28 -11.46
CA ASN A 135 -11.62 -13.49 -11.78
C ASN A 135 -10.69 -14.67 -12.07
N LEU A 136 -9.59 -14.48 -12.80
CA LEU A 136 -8.59 -15.52 -13.01
C LEU A 136 -7.97 -15.97 -11.68
N VAL A 137 -7.59 -15.05 -10.82
CA VAL A 137 -7.05 -15.34 -9.48
C VAL A 137 -8.03 -16.16 -8.63
N ARG A 138 -9.33 -15.84 -8.69
CA ARG A 138 -10.37 -16.62 -7.98
C ARG A 138 -10.57 -18.02 -8.52
N MET A 139 -10.29 -18.25 -9.79
CA MET A 139 -10.37 -19.57 -10.44
C MET A 139 -9.12 -20.42 -10.20
N GLU A 140 -7.97 -19.79 -10.02
CA GLU A 140 -6.74 -20.45 -9.58
C GLU A 140 -6.92 -20.79 -8.09
N SER A 141 -6.66 -22.02 -7.66
CA SER A 141 -6.94 -22.47 -6.30
C SER A 141 -6.47 -21.47 -5.24
N SER A 142 -7.32 -21.14 -4.27
CA SER A 142 -7.09 -20.12 -3.26
C SER A 142 -6.05 -20.58 -2.24
N GLU A 143 -4.79 -20.30 -2.45
CA GLU A 143 -3.80 -20.41 -1.41
C GLU A 143 -3.92 -19.23 -0.42
N SER A 144 -3.65 -19.53 0.84
CA SER A 144 -3.57 -18.52 1.90
C SER A 144 -2.19 -17.90 1.88
N ILE A 145 -2.10 -16.60 1.69
CA ILE A 145 -0.85 -15.85 1.75
C ILE A 145 -0.62 -15.42 3.19
N HIS A 146 0.42 -15.96 3.81
CA HIS A 146 0.76 -15.61 5.17
C HIS A 146 1.68 -14.38 5.21
N VAL A 147 1.37 -13.45 6.10
CA VAL A 147 2.15 -12.23 6.34
C VAL A 147 2.40 -12.04 7.82
N ASN A 148 3.50 -11.36 8.17
CA ASN A 148 3.82 -10.97 9.54
C ASN A 148 3.80 -9.45 9.66
N THR A 149 3.37 -8.92 10.80
CA THR A 149 3.58 -7.51 11.12
C THR A 149 5.05 -7.25 11.40
N VAL A 150 5.60 -6.18 10.83
CA VAL A 150 7.02 -5.82 11.02
C VAL A 150 7.20 -4.61 11.91
N GLY A 151 6.29 -3.67 11.89
CA GLY A 151 6.36 -2.49 12.74
C GLY A 151 5.47 -1.34 12.29
N VAL A 152 5.32 -0.38 13.18
CA VAL A 152 4.72 0.93 12.90
C VAL A 152 5.83 1.91 12.59
N PHE A 153 5.69 2.63 11.49
CA PHE A 153 6.71 3.59 11.03
C PHE A 153 6.12 4.72 10.20
N ASN A 154 6.93 5.75 9.96
CA ASN A 154 6.62 6.87 9.09
C ASN A 154 6.80 6.46 7.61
N MET A 155 5.74 6.49 6.83
CA MET A 155 5.79 6.23 5.39
C MET A 155 5.96 7.55 4.64
N VAL A 156 7.17 7.78 4.15
CA VAL A 156 7.60 8.90 3.28
C VAL A 156 7.07 10.28 3.71
N SER A 157 6.94 10.49 5.02
CA SER A 157 6.42 11.73 5.63
C SER A 157 5.00 12.11 5.19
N THR A 158 4.19 11.13 4.76
CA THR A 158 2.76 11.32 4.47
C THR A 158 1.86 10.71 5.54
N SER A 159 2.23 9.56 6.07
CA SER A 159 1.37 8.78 6.96
C SER A 159 2.18 7.94 7.95
N VAL A 160 1.50 7.49 9.00
CA VAL A 160 1.97 6.44 9.89
C VAL A 160 1.29 5.15 9.50
N VAL A 161 2.07 4.09 9.29
CA VAL A 161 1.59 2.81 8.79
C VAL A 161 1.98 1.65 9.68
N LEU A 162 1.17 0.59 9.68
CA LEU A 162 1.54 -0.75 10.12
C LEU A 162 2.08 -1.51 8.92
N GLY A 163 3.39 -1.77 8.88
CA GLY A 163 4.02 -2.55 7.83
C GLY A 163 3.83 -4.04 7.99
N LEU A 164 3.72 -4.73 6.85
CA LEU A 164 3.63 -6.18 6.79
C LEU A 164 4.69 -6.74 5.83
N GLU A 165 5.14 -7.96 6.10
CA GLU A 165 6.04 -8.70 5.21
C GLU A 165 5.51 -10.10 4.93
N PRO A 166 5.81 -10.70 3.76
CA PRO A 166 5.53 -12.12 3.52
C PRO A 166 6.20 -12.99 4.58
N ALA A 167 5.49 -14.01 5.06
CA ALA A 167 6.01 -14.89 6.11
C ALA A 167 7.14 -15.79 5.60
N ASP A 168 7.07 -16.21 4.33
CA ASP A 168 8.00 -17.12 3.67
C ASP A 168 8.12 -16.82 2.17
N GLU A 169 9.00 -17.54 1.49
CA GLU A 169 9.29 -17.34 0.06
C GLU A 169 8.07 -17.62 -0.83
N SER A 170 7.25 -18.63 -0.50
CA SER A 170 6.03 -18.93 -1.26
C SER A 170 5.04 -17.78 -1.21
N ALA A 171 4.81 -17.21 -0.01
CA ALA A 171 3.97 -16.02 0.17
C ALA A 171 4.52 -14.79 -0.57
N CYS A 172 5.86 -14.62 -0.56
CA CYS A 172 6.51 -13.53 -1.31
C CYS A 172 6.30 -13.67 -2.80
N THR A 173 6.63 -14.85 -3.35
CA THR A 173 6.46 -15.15 -4.77
C THR A 173 5.02 -14.89 -5.21
N ARG A 174 4.05 -15.39 -4.44
CA ARG A 174 2.64 -15.21 -4.79
C ARG A 174 2.18 -13.76 -4.77
N LEU A 175 2.62 -12.97 -3.78
CA LEU A 175 2.34 -11.53 -3.73
C LEU A 175 2.95 -10.78 -4.92
N MET A 176 4.19 -11.09 -5.28
CA MET A 176 4.85 -10.48 -6.43
C MET A 176 4.18 -10.86 -7.75
N GLU A 177 3.74 -12.11 -7.93
CA GLU A 177 2.97 -12.53 -9.10
C GLU A 177 1.66 -11.76 -9.25
N LEU A 178 0.93 -11.57 -8.14
CA LEU A 178 -0.32 -10.81 -8.14
C LEU A 178 -0.08 -9.33 -8.47
N TYR A 179 0.97 -8.74 -7.91
CA TYR A 179 1.40 -7.38 -8.19
C TYR A 179 1.76 -7.20 -9.68
N GLU A 180 2.58 -8.09 -10.24
CA GLU A 180 3.00 -8.05 -11.64
C GLU A 180 1.84 -8.22 -12.63
N ARG A 181 0.83 -9.02 -12.30
CA ARG A 181 -0.38 -9.11 -13.11
C ARG A 181 -1.10 -7.78 -13.21
N LEU A 182 -1.15 -7.01 -12.12
CA LEU A 182 -1.80 -5.71 -12.09
C LEU A 182 -0.96 -4.59 -12.74
N GLN A 183 0.37 -4.75 -12.84
CA GLN A 183 1.24 -3.89 -13.63
C GLN A 183 0.83 -3.82 -15.12
N MET A 184 0.12 -4.83 -15.62
CA MET A 184 -0.43 -4.81 -16.98
C MET A 184 -1.64 -3.87 -17.12
N VAL A 185 -2.32 -3.53 -16.02
CA VAL A 185 -3.44 -2.57 -16.01
C VAL A 185 -2.91 -1.15 -15.96
N VAL A 186 -2.06 -0.86 -14.97
CA VAL A 186 -1.38 0.42 -14.79
C VAL A 186 0.05 0.14 -14.33
N PRO A 187 1.08 0.45 -15.11
CA PRO A 187 2.46 0.26 -14.69
C PRO A 187 2.83 1.28 -13.60
N LEU A 188 3.31 0.78 -12.47
CA LEU A 188 3.86 1.56 -11.36
C LEU A 188 5.39 1.49 -11.39
N ASN A 189 6.05 2.57 -10.98
CA ASN A 189 7.50 2.69 -10.94
C ASN A 189 8.10 2.42 -9.55
N TYR A 190 7.32 1.87 -8.64
CA TYR A 190 7.73 1.51 -7.28
C TYR A 190 7.29 0.09 -6.93
N PRO A 191 8.05 -0.62 -6.08
CA PRO A 191 7.73 -1.99 -5.70
C PRO A 191 6.63 -2.04 -4.63
N LEU A 192 5.94 -3.17 -4.56
CA LEU A 192 4.92 -3.43 -3.55
C LEU A 192 5.51 -3.33 -2.13
N THR A 193 4.91 -2.51 -1.29
CA THR A 193 5.19 -2.42 0.14
C THR A 193 3.88 -2.59 0.91
N LEU A 194 3.64 -3.79 1.43
CA LEU A 194 2.41 -4.08 2.16
C LEU A 194 2.34 -3.29 3.46
N HIS A 195 1.26 -2.56 3.64
CA HIS A 195 1.01 -1.81 4.86
C HIS A 195 -0.48 -1.52 5.06
N ILE A 196 -0.85 -1.19 6.29
CA ILE A 196 -2.14 -0.58 6.62
C ILE A 196 -1.85 0.84 7.09
N THR A 197 -2.49 1.83 6.50
CA THR A 197 -2.39 3.23 6.95
C THR A 197 -3.16 3.41 8.25
N LEU A 198 -2.47 3.79 9.32
CA LEU A 198 -3.06 4.06 10.62
C LEU A 198 -3.54 5.52 10.75
N GLY A 199 -2.89 6.43 10.05
CA GLY A 199 -3.27 7.84 10.02
C GLY A 199 -2.36 8.66 9.13
N TYR A 200 -2.90 9.73 8.56
CA TYR A 200 -2.13 10.73 7.82
C TYR A 200 -1.61 11.78 8.77
N TYR A 201 -0.46 12.38 8.45
CA TYR A 201 -0.02 13.57 9.15
C TYR A 201 -0.92 14.77 8.82
N ARG A 202 -0.95 15.74 9.70
CA ARG A 202 -1.37 17.10 9.34
C ARG A 202 -0.23 17.76 8.57
N PRO A 203 -0.45 18.37 7.40
CA PRO A 203 0.61 19.03 6.65
C PRO A 203 1.34 20.10 7.46
N GLY A 204 2.67 20.05 7.47
CA GLY A 204 3.47 21.05 8.20
C GLY A 204 4.87 20.60 8.58
N CYS A 205 5.51 21.45 9.38
CA CYS A 205 6.84 21.19 9.95
C CYS A 205 6.68 20.80 11.43
N TYR A 206 7.36 19.75 11.83
CA TYR A 206 7.35 19.23 13.19
C TYR A 206 8.68 19.50 13.89
N THR A 207 8.59 19.88 15.16
CA THR A 207 9.76 20.19 16.00
C THR A 207 10.53 18.92 16.40
N SER A 208 11.74 19.09 16.91
CA SER A 208 12.52 17.99 17.48
C SER A 208 11.77 17.25 18.59
N GLU A 209 11.02 17.97 19.43
CA GLU A 209 10.25 17.39 20.54
C GLU A 209 9.09 16.54 20.00
N GLN A 210 8.35 17.05 19.03
CA GLN A 210 7.27 16.29 18.35
C GLN A 210 7.81 15.02 17.68
N ARG A 211 8.94 15.13 16.95
CA ARG A 211 9.62 13.98 16.36
C ARG A 211 10.06 12.94 17.40
N GLN A 212 10.62 13.41 18.55
CA GLN A 212 11.03 12.50 19.64
C GLN A 212 9.82 11.76 20.24
N ARG A 213 8.71 12.48 20.47
CA ARG A 213 7.46 11.92 20.95
C ARG A 213 6.92 10.85 19.99
N LEU A 214 6.91 11.15 18.69
CA LEU A 214 6.49 10.20 17.65
C LEU A 214 7.40 8.96 17.64
N GLY A 215 8.72 9.15 17.66
CA GLY A 215 9.68 8.04 17.71
C GLY A 215 9.54 7.19 18.97
N GLY A 216 9.33 7.80 20.14
CA GLY A 216 9.04 7.08 21.38
C GLY A 216 7.73 6.27 21.31
N THR A 217 6.72 6.83 20.64
CA THR A 217 5.46 6.13 20.37
C THR A 217 5.68 4.94 19.45
N PHE A 218 6.47 5.06 18.38
CA PHE A 218 6.83 3.92 17.51
C PHE A 218 7.55 2.81 18.28
N VAL A 219 8.53 3.17 19.14
CA VAL A 219 9.22 2.18 19.98
C VAL A 219 8.23 1.43 20.87
N ARG A 220 7.23 2.12 21.44
CA ARG A 220 6.19 1.48 22.26
C ARG A 220 5.30 0.55 21.42
N LEU A 221 4.82 1.02 20.27
CA LEU A 221 3.94 0.26 19.38
C LEU A 221 4.63 -0.99 18.81
N ASN A 222 5.95 -0.92 18.61
CA ASN A 222 6.73 -1.99 18.00
C ASN A 222 7.17 -3.10 18.97
N ARG A 223 6.80 -3.04 20.28
CA ARG A 223 7.21 -4.06 21.27
C ARG A 223 6.61 -5.45 21.01
N GLU A 224 5.46 -5.51 20.37
CA GLU A 224 4.69 -6.73 20.14
C GLU A 224 4.42 -6.97 18.64
N MET A 225 5.48 -6.94 17.84
CA MET A 225 5.39 -7.22 16.40
C MET A 225 5.75 -8.67 16.08
N GLY A 226 5.62 -9.07 14.81
CA GLY A 226 5.84 -10.44 14.36
C GLY A 226 4.58 -11.31 14.42
N GLN A 227 3.42 -10.72 14.63
CA GLN A 227 2.15 -11.45 14.58
C GLN A 227 1.85 -11.90 13.16
N LYS A 228 1.44 -13.16 13.00
CA LYS A 228 1.12 -13.78 11.71
C LYS A 228 -0.35 -13.60 11.38
N PHE A 229 -0.62 -13.16 10.15
CA PHE A 229 -1.95 -13.02 9.58
C PHE A 229 -2.06 -13.78 8.26
N CYS A 230 -3.29 -14.00 7.82
CA CYS A 230 -3.59 -14.71 6.60
C CYS A 230 -4.35 -13.81 5.64
N LEU A 231 -3.74 -13.48 4.50
CA LEU A 231 -4.42 -12.82 3.39
C LEU A 231 -5.05 -13.90 2.51
N ARG A 232 -6.29 -13.71 2.16
CA ARG A 232 -7.02 -14.63 1.27
C ARG A 232 -7.26 -13.95 -0.06
N GLU A 233 -6.87 -14.58 -1.15
CA GLU A 233 -7.06 -14.05 -2.51
C GLU A 233 -8.54 -13.76 -2.83
N LYS A 234 -9.47 -14.53 -2.27
CA LYS A 234 -10.91 -14.25 -2.36
C LYS A 234 -11.33 -12.92 -1.74
N ASN A 235 -10.49 -12.33 -0.87
CA ASN A 235 -10.70 -11.03 -0.26
C ASN A 235 -10.07 -9.88 -1.05
N LEU A 236 -9.43 -10.17 -2.20
CA LEU A 236 -9.02 -9.13 -3.13
C LEU A 236 -10.25 -8.43 -3.71
N ARG A 237 -10.23 -7.10 -3.69
CA ARG A 237 -11.29 -6.23 -4.21
C ARG A 237 -10.69 -5.13 -5.06
N TYR A 238 -11.39 -4.79 -6.13
CA TYR A 238 -11.26 -3.50 -6.76
C TYR A 238 -12.12 -2.52 -5.99
N GLU A 239 -11.55 -1.37 -5.63
CA GLU A 239 -12.23 -0.33 -4.89
C GLU A 239 -12.04 1.01 -5.56
N ARG A 240 -13.09 1.83 -5.55
CA ARG A 240 -13.03 3.26 -5.79
C ARG A 240 -13.04 4.00 -4.47
N PHE A 241 -12.40 5.16 -4.45
CA PHE A 241 -12.41 6.02 -3.27
C PHE A 241 -12.68 7.47 -3.67
N GLU A 242 -13.44 8.19 -2.83
CA GLU A 242 -13.71 9.62 -2.98
C GLU A 242 -12.77 10.46 -2.10
N ASP A 243 -12.33 9.90 -1.00
CA ASP A 243 -11.29 10.36 -0.09
C ASP A 243 -10.74 9.17 0.70
N MET A 244 -9.86 9.44 1.66
CA MET A 244 -9.19 8.37 2.42
C MET A 244 -10.08 7.69 3.48
N ASN A 245 -11.34 8.11 3.62
CA ASN A 245 -12.35 7.50 4.50
C ASN A 245 -13.60 6.99 3.78
N HIS A 246 -13.66 7.12 2.46
CA HIS A 246 -14.83 6.71 1.67
C HIS A 246 -14.39 5.81 0.50
N TYR A 247 -14.36 4.51 0.77
CA TYR A 247 -14.06 3.44 -0.18
C TYR A 247 -15.33 2.68 -0.55
N ILE A 248 -15.47 2.32 -1.83
CA ILE A 248 -16.60 1.58 -2.39
C ILE A 248 -16.05 0.36 -3.13
N SER A 249 -16.36 -0.82 -2.62
CA SER A 249 -16.05 -2.08 -3.31
C SER A 249 -17.04 -2.32 -4.46
N LEU A 250 -16.55 -2.66 -5.65
CA LEU A 250 -17.33 -2.90 -6.86
C LEU A 250 -17.12 -4.31 -7.42
#